data_e010208b17ef812f66041b0574f72588
#
_entry.id   e010208b17ef812f66041b0574f72588
#
_cell.length_a   1.000
_cell.length_b   1.000
_cell.length_c   1.000
_cell.angle_alpha   90.00
_cell.angle_beta   90.00
_cell.angle_gamma   90.00
#
_symmetry.space_group_name_H-M   'P 1'
#
loop_
_entity.id
_entity.type
_entity.pdbx_description
1 polymer ?
#
loop_
_entity_poly.entity_id
_entity_poly.type
_entity_poly.pdbx_seq_one_letter_code
_entity_poly.pdbx_strand_id
1 'polypeptide(L)'
;MDKKVEKQRASYRTMAESTKEDWEIIGSYAAGFNADLPNRILDHLKMLRDDHGGFAVDRLEHSLQTATKAYKDNRDEEYVVCALLHDIGDILGSYNHAEIGAAILKPFVSEQNHWMLNHHGIFQGYYFFEHLGLDKDMREQFRGHEHFEYTAQFCHLYDQCAFDKDYESMPLEAFEPMVQKVLAKPRASIYKGRNS
;
A
#
# COMPACT_ATOMS: atom_id res chain seq x y z
N MET A 1 -38.62 13.00 -13.44
CA MET A 1 -38.61 11.80 -12.56
C MET A 1 -37.80 10.73 -13.28
N ASP A 2 -36.51 10.72 -13.08
CA ASP A 2 -35.65 9.69 -13.64
C ASP A 2 -35.88 8.38 -12.89
N LYS A 3 -36.46 7.41 -13.59
CA LYS A 3 -36.53 6.01 -13.12
C LYS A 3 -35.10 5.54 -13.01
N LYS A 4 -34.55 5.43 -11.78
CA LYS A 4 -33.35 4.63 -11.55
C LYS A 4 -33.60 3.24 -12.15
N VAL A 5 -32.93 2.94 -13.25
CA VAL A 5 -32.91 1.59 -13.80
C VAL A 5 -32.28 0.71 -12.74
N GLU A 6 -33.08 -0.14 -12.10
CA GLU A 6 -32.58 -1.08 -11.10
C GLU A 6 -31.64 -2.04 -11.83
N LYS A 7 -30.35 -1.96 -11.54
CA LYS A 7 -29.36 -2.82 -12.19
C LYS A 7 -29.63 -4.27 -11.79
N GLN A 8 -29.77 -5.15 -12.76
CA GLN A 8 -29.96 -6.58 -12.57
C GLN A 8 -28.86 -7.15 -11.68
N ARG A 9 -29.18 -8.10 -10.80
CA ARG A 9 -28.24 -8.82 -9.92
C ARG A 9 -28.34 -10.32 -10.20
N ALA A 10 -27.23 -11.02 -9.99
CA ALA A 10 -27.22 -12.48 -9.97
C ALA A 10 -28.19 -13.02 -8.90
N SER A 11 -28.81 -14.15 -9.14
CA SER A 11 -29.90 -14.70 -8.32
C SER A 11 -29.62 -16.02 -7.64
N TYR A 12 -28.43 -16.62 -7.85
CA TYR A 12 -28.04 -17.90 -7.25
C TYR A 12 -27.86 -17.77 -5.71
N ARG A 13 -28.06 -18.90 -5.01
CA ARG A 13 -27.89 -18.99 -3.55
C ARG A 13 -26.55 -19.61 -3.15
N THR A 14 -25.97 -20.42 -4.02
CA THR A 14 -24.65 -21.04 -3.83
C THR A 14 -23.81 -20.85 -5.09
N MET A 15 -22.49 -20.78 -4.96
CA MET A 15 -21.59 -20.64 -6.11
C MET A 15 -21.76 -21.78 -7.12
N ALA A 16 -22.11 -22.99 -6.66
CA ALA A 16 -22.33 -24.14 -7.52
C ALA A 16 -23.56 -24.00 -8.44
N GLU A 17 -24.51 -23.14 -8.06
CA GLU A 17 -25.72 -22.87 -8.85
C GLU A 17 -25.52 -21.71 -9.85
N SER A 18 -24.37 -21.00 -9.77
CA SER A 18 -24.13 -19.83 -10.62
C SER A 18 -24.02 -20.23 -12.09
N THR A 19 -24.59 -19.41 -12.96
CA THR A 19 -24.58 -19.57 -14.41
C THR A 19 -23.58 -18.62 -15.07
N LYS A 20 -23.33 -18.80 -16.35
CA LYS A 20 -22.52 -17.88 -17.14
C LYS A 20 -23.12 -16.47 -17.16
N GLU A 21 -24.43 -16.37 -17.26
CA GLU A 21 -25.22 -15.15 -17.29
C GLU A 21 -25.09 -14.39 -15.97
N ASP A 22 -25.10 -15.09 -14.83
CA ASP A 22 -24.82 -14.48 -13.53
C ASP A 22 -23.43 -13.84 -13.50
N TRP A 23 -22.43 -14.52 -14.05
CA TRP A 23 -21.05 -14.01 -14.11
C TRP A 23 -20.86 -12.85 -15.09
N GLU A 24 -21.66 -12.76 -16.16
CA GLU A 24 -21.71 -11.59 -17.05
C GLU A 24 -22.26 -10.36 -16.29
N ILE A 25 -23.33 -10.55 -15.50
CA ILE A 25 -23.88 -9.52 -14.63
C ILE A 25 -22.83 -9.07 -13.62
N ILE A 26 -22.23 -10.00 -12.87
CA ILE A 26 -21.19 -9.71 -11.87
C ILE A 26 -20.01 -8.96 -12.52
N GLY A 27 -19.55 -9.41 -13.68
CA GLY A 27 -18.47 -8.78 -14.43
C GLY A 27 -18.72 -7.31 -14.77
N SER A 28 -19.98 -6.97 -15.09
CA SER A 28 -20.39 -5.60 -15.40
C SER A 28 -20.22 -4.64 -14.20
N TYR A 29 -20.39 -5.16 -12.97
CA TYR A 29 -20.16 -4.39 -11.75
C TYR A 29 -18.68 -4.38 -11.36
N ALA A 30 -18.00 -5.53 -11.51
CA ALA A 30 -16.60 -5.68 -11.11
C ALA A 30 -15.68 -4.71 -11.84
N ALA A 31 -15.94 -4.40 -13.09
CA ALA A 31 -15.13 -3.45 -13.86
C ALA A 31 -15.10 -2.05 -13.22
N GLY A 32 -16.27 -1.51 -12.87
CA GLY A 32 -16.36 -0.21 -12.20
C GLY A 32 -15.77 -0.23 -10.78
N PHE A 33 -16.04 -1.30 -10.03
CA PHE A 33 -15.48 -1.46 -8.69
C PHE A 33 -13.96 -1.53 -8.71
N ASN A 34 -13.37 -2.29 -9.65
CA ASN A 34 -11.93 -2.41 -9.76
C ASN A 34 -11.27 -1.11 -10.25
N ALA A 35 -11.92 -0.37 -11.16
CA ALA A 35 -11.41 0.92 -11.63
C ALA A 35 -11.34 1.97 -10.51
N ASP A 36 -12.20 1.86 -9.50
CA ASP A 36 -12.23 2.76 -8.34
C ASP A 36 -11.29 2.34 -7.20
N LEU A 37 -10.50 1.29 -7.37
CA LEU A 37 -9.56 0.84 -6.34
C LEU A 37 -8.60 1.94 -5.85
N PRO A 38 -7.98 2.76 -6.71
CA PRO A 38 -7.07 3.81 -6.24
C PRO A 38 -7.75 4.79 -5.27
N ASN A 39 -9.00 5.19 -5.54
CA ASN A 39 -9.73 6.10 -4.66
C ASN A 39 -10.00 5.45 -3.29
N ARG A 40 -10.39 4.17 -3.26
CA ARG A 40 -10.60 3.45 -1.99
C ARG A 40 -9.32 3.30 -1.18
N ILE A 41 -8.17 3.10 -1.85
CA ILE A 41 -6.85 3.06 -1.19
C ILE A 41 -6.51 4.43 -0.60
N LEU A 42 -6.72 5.51 -1.34
CA LEU A 42 -6.52 6.87 -0.83
C LEU A 42 -7.45 7.20 0.33
N ASP A 43 -8.72 6.79 0.27
CA ASP A 43 -9.66 6.99 1.37
C ASP A 43 -9.27 6.18 2.61
N HIS A 44 -8.73 4.97 2.42
CA HIS A 44 -8.19 4.18 3.53
C HIS A 44 -6.95 4.84 4.13
N LEU A 45 -6.03 5.33 3.29
CA LEU A 45 -4.84 6.06 3.76
C LEU A 45 -5.22 7.29 4.61
N LYS A 46 -6.27 8.03 4.22
CA LYS A 46 -6.77 9.20 4.98
C LYS A 46 -7.24 8.85 6.40
N MET A 47 -7.58 7.58 6.68
CA MET A 47 -7.94 7.13 8.03
C MET A 47 -6.75 7.13 9.00
N LEU A 48 -5.52 7.24 8.52
CA LEU A 48 -4.32 7.41 9.34
C LEU A 48 -4.17 8.83 9.91
N ARG A 49 -4.98 9.80 9.43
CA ARG A 49 -4.96 11.19 9.90
C ARG A 49 -5.38 11.27 11.36
N ASP A 50 -4.73 12.16 12.10
CA ASP A 50 -4.96 12.43 13.52
C ASP A 50 -4.63 11.23 14.45
N ASP A 51 -4.17 10.10 13.91
CA ASP A 51 -3.65 8.99 14.72
C ASP A 51 -2.13 9.13 14.91
N HIS A 52 -1.75 9.76 16.00
CA HIS A 52 -0.34 9.97 16.34
C HIS A 52 0.34 8.71 16.92
N GLY A 53 -0.38 7.75 17.49
CA GLY A 53 0.23 6.58 18.12
C GLY A 53 1.31 6.93 19.17
N GLY A 54 1.39 8.19 19.62
CA GLY A 54 2.44 8.72 20.51
C GLY A 54 3.64 9.36 19.79
N PHE A 55 3.67 9.34 18.45
CA PHE A 55 4.71 9.97 17.64
C PHE A 55 4.53 11.49 17.53
N ALA A 56 5.57 12.20 17.09
CA ALA A 56 5.57 13.65 16.93
C ALA A 56 4.63 14.13 15.81
N VAL A 57 4.40 13.29 14.79
CA VAL A 57 3.48 13.50 13.68
C VAL A 57 2.42 12.39 13.65
N ASP A 58 1.29 12.62 13.01
CA ASP A 58 0.33 11.55 12.79
C ASP A 58 0.80 10.58 11.68
N ARG A 59 0.18 9.41 11.60
CA ARG A 59 0.60 8.35 10.68
C ARG A 59 0.43 8.73 9.21
N LEU A 60 -0.54 9.60 8.89
CA LEU A 60 -0.67 10.12 7.53
C LEU A 60 0.48 11.07 7.20
N GLU A 61 0.82 11.98 8.12
CA GLU A 61 1.93 12.89 7.93
C GLU A 61 3.26 12.13 7.80
N HIS A 62 3.48 11.09 8.60
CA HIS A 62 4.62 10.18 8.43
C HIS A 62 4.70 9.61 7.00
N SER A 63 3.59 9.10 6.49
CA SER A 63 3.48 8.58 5.11
C SER A 63 3.77 9.65 4.06
N LEU A 64 3.25 10.87 4.26
CA LEU A 64 3.48 12.00 3.35
C LEU A 64 4.96 12.45 3.37
N GLN A 65 5.59 12.51 4.54
CA GLN A 65 7.02 12.84 4.66
C GLN A 65 7.89 11.80 3.98
N THR A 66 7.61 10.51 4.21
CA THR A 66 8.34 9.40 3.61
C THR A 66 8.27 9.47 2.07
N ALA A 67 7.07 9.66 1.52
CA ALA A 67 6.86 9.82 0.09
C ALA A 67 7.49 11.08 -0.49
N THR A 68 7.40 12.21 0.24
CA THR A 68 7.98 13.49 -0.19
C THR A 68 9.50 13.41 -0.28
N LYS A 69 10.15 12.75 0.68
CA LYS A 69 11.60 12.53 0.67
C LYS A 69 12.02 11.69 -0.53
N ALA A 70 11.30 10.58 -0.78
CA ALA A 70 11.55 9.72 -1.93
C ALA A 70 11.36 10.47 -3.26
N TYR A 71 10.31 11.29 -3.37
CA TYR A 71 10.03 12.11 -4.54
C TYR A 71 11.13 13.16 -4.79
N LYS A 72 11.53 13.89 -3.76
CA LYS A 72 12.61 14.90 -3.85
C LYS A 72 13.97 14.27 -4.21
N ASP A 73 14.16 13.00 -3.89
CA ASP A 73 15.35 12.21 -4.23
C ASP A 73 15.28 11.58 -5.63
N ASN A 74 14.27 11.97 -6.44
CA ASN A 74 14.03 11.50 -7.80
C ASN A 74 13.82 9.99 -7.93
N ARG A 75 13.23 9.34 -6.91
CA ARG A 75 12.75 7.96 -7.05
C ARG A 75 11.61 7.90 -8.06
N ASP A 76 11.47 6.76 -8.73
CA ASP A 76 10.37 6.56 -9.67
C ASP A 76 8.99 6.57 -8.99
N GLU A 77 7.93 6.74 -9.79
CA GLU A 77 6.56 6.86 -9.26
C GLU A 77 6.11 5.61 -8.49
N GLU A 78 6.54 4.41 -8.89
CA GLU A 78 6.20 3.17 -8.18
C GLU A 78 6.81 3.18 -6.78
N TYR A 79 8.08 3.56 -6.66
CA TYR A 79 8.75 3.68 -5.37
C TYR A 79 8.08 4.73 -4.48
N VAL A 80 7.76 5.91 -5.02
CA VAL A 80 7.08 6.99 -4.29
C VAL A 80 5.72 6.54 -3.77
N VAL A 81 4.95 5.81 -4.59
CA VAL A 81 3.67 5.23 -4.16
C VAL A 81 3.87 4.16 -3.07
N CYS A 82 4.90 3.33 -3.19
CA CYS A 82 5.26 2.39 -2.12
C CYS A 82 5.62 3.12 -0.82
N ALA A 83 6.40 4.19 -0.90
CA ALA A 83 6.74 5.01 0.26
C ALA A 83 5.51 5.68 0.90
N LEU A 84 4.56 6.14 0.09
CA LEU A 84 3.30 6.71 0.57
C LEU A 84 2.41 5.68 1.29
N LEU A 85 2.41 4.45 0.82
CA LEU A 85 1.46 3.42 1.24
C LEU A 85 2.09 2.33 2.13
N HIS A 86 3.36 2.49 2.58
CA HIS A 86 4.05 1.43 3.32
C HIS A 86 3.35 1.04 4.61
N ASP A 87 2.80 2.02 5.32
CA ASP A 87 2.09 1.87 6.59
C ASP A 87 0.55 1.82 6.46
N ILE A 88 0.02 1.68 5.24
CA ILE A 88 -1.44 1.65 5.03
C ILE A 88 -2.14 0.51 5.80
N GLY A 89 -1.40 -0.50 6.18
CA GLY A 89 -1.89 -1.64 6.97
C GLY A 89 -2.13 -1.35 8.46
N ASP A 90 -1.62 -0.24 8.99
CA ASP A 90 -1.61 0.03 10.44
C ASP A 90 -3.01 0.03 11.08
N ILE A 91 -4.01 0.61 10.42
CA ILE A 91 -5.41 0.61 10.91
C ILE A 91 -6.03 -0.79 10.90
N LEU A 92 -5.59 -1.67 9.99
CA LEU A 92 -6.15 -3.01 9.82
C LEU A 92 -5.47 -4.03 10.73
N GLY A 93 -4.18 -3.86 11.01
CA GLY A 93 -3.43 -4.82 11.80
C GLY A 93 -2.03 -4.31 12.14
N SER A 94 -1.91 -3.52 13.19
CA SER A 94 -0.62 -2.92 13.61
C SER A 94 0.49 -3.94 13.89
N TYR A 95 0.15 -5.18 14.23
CA TYR A 95 1.15 -6.23 14.49
C TYR A 95 1.86 -6.73 13.22
N ASN A 96 1.22 -6.60 12.07
CA ASN A 96 1.74 -7.05 10.78
C ASN A 96 1.40 -6.07 9.64
N HIS A 97 1.36 -4.76 9.93
CA HIS A 97 1.01 -3.70 8.97
C HIS A 97 1.82 -3.78 7.68
N ALA A 98 3.10 -4.09 7.79
CA ALA A 98 4.01 -4.24 6.65
C ALA A 98 3.53 -5.32 5.65
N GLU A 99 3.15 -6.49 6.16
CA GLU A 99 2.62 -7.59 5.34
C GLU A 99 1.27 -7.20 4.69
N ILE A 100 0.41 -6.48 5.43
CA ILE A 100 -0.89 -6.02 4.92
C ILE A 100 -0.68 -5.02 3.77
N GLY A 101 0.16 -4.00 3.97
CA GLY A 101 0.52 -3.04 2.93
C GLY A 101 1.11 -3.72 1.69
N ALA A 102 2.06 -4.63 1.91
CA ALA A 102 2.66 -5.42 0.85
C ALA A 102 1.64 -6.27 0.10
N ALA A 103 0.69 -6.93 0.81
CA ALA A 103 -0.34 -7.76 0.19
C ALA A 103 -1.30 -6.93 -0.70
N ILE A 104 -1.67 -5.73 -0.25
CA ILE A 104 -2.51 -4.80 -1.04
C ILE A 104 -1.80 -4.40 -2.34
N LEU A 105 -0.50 -4.09 -2.27
CA LEU A 105 0.27 -3.57 -3.40
C LEU A 105 0.86 -4.66 -4.30
N LYS A 106 0.98 -5.90 -3.83
CA LYS A 106 1.57 -7.02 -4.56
C LYS A 106 1.13 -7.15 -6.04
N PRO A 107 -0.15 -6.97 -6.39
CA PRO A 107 -0.56 -7.10 -7.79
C PRO A 107 -0.01 -6.00 -8.72
N PHE A 108 0.49 -4.88 -8.18
CA PHE A 108 0.74 -3.64 -8.93
C PHE A 108 2.21 -3.25 -9.01
N VAL A 109 3.02 -3.69 -8.06
CA VAL A 109 4.41 -3.27 -7.91
C VAL A 109 5.40 -4.36 -8.32
N SER A 110 6.67 -3.99 -8.48
CA SER A 110 7.77 -4.92 -8.74
C SER A 110 8.01 -5.84 -7.54
N GLU A 111 8.69 -6.97 -7.76
CA GLU A 111 9.08 -7.88 -6.70
C GLU A 111 9.98 -7.18 -5.66
N GLN A 112 10.90 -6.35 -6.12
CA GLN A 112 11.77 -5.56 -5.26
C GLN A 112 11.00 -4.62 -4.34
N ASN A 113 10.05 -3.85 -4.88
CA ASN A 113 9.21 -2.96 -4.08
C ASN A 113 8.26 -3.74 -3.16
N HIS A 114 7.70 -4.85 -3.62
CA HIS A 114 6.90 -5.73 -2.77
C HIS A 114 7.70 -6.28 -1.59
N TRP A 115 8.94 -6.75 -1.85
CA TRP A 115 9.81 -7.26 -0.81
C TRP A 115 10.18 -6.18 0.21
N MET A 116 10.51 -4.98 -0.26
CA MET A 116 10.77 -3.80 0.58
C MET A 116 9.58 -3.51 1.51
N LEU A 117 8.37 -3.42 0.96
CA LEU A 117 7.15 -3.20 1.74
C LEU A 117 6.94 -4.29 2.80
N ASN A 118 7.12 -5.54 2.42
CA ASN A 118 6.87 -6.68 3.31
C ASN A 118 7.85 -6.77 4.49
N HIS A 119 9.05 -6.20 4.34
CA HIS A 119 10.12 -6.33 5.33
C HIS A 119 10.47 -5.01 6.02
N HIS A 120 9.91 -3.86 5.58
CA HIS A 120 10.32 -2.56 6.11
C HIS A 120 10.22 -2.50 7.64
N GLY A 121 9.21 -3.08 8.26
CA GLY A 121 9.04 -3.06 9.72
C GLY A 121 10.21 -3.71 10.48
N ILE A 122 10.74 -4.84 10.00
CA ILE A 122 11.94 -5.46 10.59
C ILE A 122 13.19 -4.60 10.34
N PHE A 123 13.31 -3.99 9.15
CA PHE A 123 14.43 -3.13 8.81
C PHE A 123 14.39 -1.80 9.58
N GLN A 124 13.20 -1.24 9.77
CA GLN A 124 12.97 -0.06 10.60
C GLN A 124 13.29 -0.34 12.08
N GLY A 125 13.03 -1.56 12.54
CA GLY A 125 13.36 -2.03 13.89
C GLY A 125 14.81 -1.81 14.28
N TYR A 126 15.74 -1.74 13.32
CA TYR A 126 17.16 -1.42 13.56
C TYR A 126 17.34 -0.12 14.35
N TYR A 127 16.42 0.83 14.23
CA TYR A 127 16.51 2.15 14.86
C TYR A 127 15.86 2.22 16.24
N PHE A 128 14.97 1.27 16.61
CA PHE A 128 14.20 1.38 17.85
C PHE A 128 14.00 0.08 18.63
N PHE A 129 14.25 -1.10 18.05
CA PHE A 129 14.02 -2.39 18.73
C PHE A 129 14.80 -2.50 20.03
N GLU A 130 16.02 -1.96 20.10
CA GLU A 130 16.83 -1.98 21.33
C GLU A 130 16.12 -1.26 22.50
N HIS A 131 15.35 -0.19 22.21
CA HIS A 131 14.56 0.53 23.23
C HIS A 131 13.37 -0.28 23.75
N LEU A 132 12.96 -1.30 23.01
CA LEU A 132 11.89 -2.24 23.40
C LEU A 132 12.43 -3.54 23.99
N GLY A 133 13.76 -3.67 24.14
CA GLY A 133 14.40 -4.92 24.59
C GLY A 133 14.40 -6.01 23.52
N LEU A 134 14.22 -5.66 22.26
CA LEU A 134 14.28 -6.56 21.12
C LEU A 134 15.63 -6.47 20.42
N ASP A 135 15.95 -7.47 19.60
CA ASP A 135 17.16 -7.49 18.80
C ASP A 135 17.08 -6.51 17.64
N LYS A 136 17.86 -5.42 17.68
CA LYS A 136 17.93 -4.43 16.61
C LYS A 136 18.52 -5.01 15.29
N ASP A 137 19.34 -6.05 15.40
CA ASP A 137 20.00 -6.68 14.26
C ASP A 137 19.12 -7.80 13.64
N MET A 138 17.85 -7.89 14.01
CA MET A 138 16.90 -8.88 13.48
C MET A 138 16.86 -8.92 11.95
N ARG A 139 17.08 -7.79 11.28
CA ARG A 139 17.16 -7.70 9.81
C ARG A 139 18.35 -8.48 9.21
N GLU A 140 19.41 -8.78 10.00
CA GLU A 140 20.58 -9.48 9.52
C GLU A 140 20.29 -10.93 9.10
N GLN A 141 19.18 -11.52 9.53
CA GLN A 141 18.71 -12.81 9.02
C GLN A 141 18.50 -12.82 7.49
N PHE A 142 18.29 -11.64 6.90
CA PHE A 142 18.13 -11.46 5.45
C PHE A 142 19.41 -11.01 4.75
N ARG A 143 20.56 -10.96 5.46
CA ARG A 143 21.83 -10.56 4.85
C ARG A 143 22.19 -11.48 3.69
N GLY A 144 22.47 -10.88 2.54
CA GLY A 144 22.71 -11.64 1.29
C GLY A 144 21.48 -11.80 0.38
N HIS A 145 20.29 -11.42 0.84
CA HIS A 145 19.15 -11.30 -0.06
C HIS A 145 19.33 -10.12 -1.02
N GLU A 146 19.02 -10.30 -2.30
CA GLU A 146 19.25 -9.29 -3.34
C GLU A 146 18.59 -7.94 -3.07
N HIS A 147 17.48 -7.91 -2.31
CA HIS A 147 16.76 -6.69 -1.96
C HIS A 147 17.10 -6.15 -0.56
N PHE A 148 18.08 -6.73 0.14
CA PHE A 148 18.46 -6.31 1.49
C PHE A 148 18.87 -4.83 1.52
N GLU A 149 19.86 -4.46 0.72
CA GLU A 149 20.40 -3.08 0.71
C GLU A 149 19.35 -2.06 0.24
N TYR A 150 18.49 -2.45 -0.68
CA TYR A 150 17.40 -1.61 -1.15
C TYR A 150 16.40 -1.26 -0.04
N THR A 151 16.02 -2.26 0.77
CA THR A 151 15.12 -2.07 1.90
C THR A 151 15.79 -1.33 3.05
N ALA A 152 17.07 -1.65 3.35
CA ALA A 152 17.85 -0.92 4.34
C ALA A 152 17.97 0.56 3.97
N GLN A 153 18.17 0.87 2.69
CA GLN A 153 18.22 2.24 2.18
C GLN A 153 16.87 2.95 2.29
N PHE A 154 15.76 2.27 2.01
CA PHE A 154 14.41 2.81 2.20
C PHE A 154 14.20 3.29 3.64
N CYS A 155 14.43 2.41 4.61
CA CYS A 155 14.28 2.75 6.02
C CYS A 155 15.26 3.85 6.44
N HIS A 156 16.52 3.80 5.96
CA HIS A 156 17.55 4.78 6.34
C HIS A 156 17.27 6.18 5.82
N LEU A 157 16.89 6.32 4.56
CA LEU A 157 16.78 7.62 3.90
C LEU A 157 15.39 8.26 4.04
N TYR A 158 14.34 7.45 4.17
CA TYR A 158 12.98 7.96 4.06
C TYR A 158 12.13 7.67 5.28
N ASP A 159 12.01 6.42 5.72
CA ASP A 159 11.07 6.00 6.74
C ASP A 159 11.49 6.49 8.15
N GLN A 160 12.66 6.09 8.65
CA GLN A 160 13.10 6.43 10.02
C GLN A 160 13.28 7.93 10.28
N CYS A 161 13.38 8.75 9.25
CA CYS A 161 13.56 10.21 9.38
C CYS A 161 12.29 11.02 9.03
N ALA A 162 11.13 10.36 8.94
CA ALA A 162 9.84 10.96 8.55
C ALA A 162 8.95 11.28 9.78
N PHE A 163 9.54 11.81 10.85
CA PHE A 163 8.84 12.16 12.10
C PHE A 163 9.08 13.61 12.53
N ASP A 164 9.46 14.47 11.59
CA ASP A 164 9.76 15.87 11.86
C ASP A 164 8.50 16.74 11.69
N LYS A 165 8.02 17.32 12.81
CA LYS A 165 6.82 18.17 12.82
C LYS A 165 6.98 19.48 12.04
N ASP A 166 8.21 19.90 11.79
CA ASP A 166 8.54 21.13 11.06
C ASP A 166 8.91 20.87 9.58
N TYR A 167 8.82 19.59 9.12
CA TYR A 167 9.08 19.24 7.73
C TYR A 167 7.88 19.57 6.84
N GLU A 168 8.13 20.32 5.76
CA GLU A 168 7.11 20.63 4.75
C GLU A 168 6.96 19.45 3.77
N SER A 169 5.99 18.58 4.04
CA SER A 169 5.61 17.51 3.13
C SER A 169 4.76 18.03 1.96
N MET A 170 4.79 17.31 0.84
CA MET A 170 3.85 17.55 -0.25
C MET A 170 2.45 17.10 0.20
N PRO A 171 1.38 17.82 -0.22
CA PRO A 171 0.01 17.43 0.10
C PRO A 171 -0.37 16.12 -0.58
N LEU A 172 -1.32 15.37 -0.01
CA LEU A 172 -1.76 14.08 -0.53
C LEU A 172 -2.21 14.16 -2.00
N GLU A 173 -2.84 15.26 -2.38
CA GLU A 173 -3.34 15.52 -3.73
C GLU A 173 -2.22 15.51 -4.79
N ALA A 174 -0.98 15.84 -4.39
CA ALA A 174 0.17 15.77 -5.30
C ALA A 174 0.56 14.33 -5.67
N PHE A 175 0.23 13.36 -4.82
CA PHE A 175 0.52 11.94 -5.02
C PHE A 175 -0.63 11.18 -5.69
N GLU A 176 -1.87 11.70 -5.64
CA GLU A 176 -3.05 11.03 -6.22
C GLU A 176 -2.85 10.58 -7.66
N PRO A 177 -2.30 11.41 -8.60
CA PRO A 177 -2.07 10.95 -9.98
C PRO A 177 -1.11 9.76 -10.08
N MET A 178 -0.09 9.68 -9.23
CA MET A 178 0.86 8.56 -9.19
C MET A 178 0.17 7.30 -8.68
N VAL A 179 -0.64 7.40 -7.61
CA VAL A 179 -1.43 6.29 -7.08
C VAL A 179 -2.40 5.77 -8.14
N GLN A 180 -3.12 6.66 -8.84
CA GLN A 180 -4.02 6.30 -9.93
C GLN A 180 -3.29 5.54 -11.03
N LYS A 181 -2.11 6.00 -11.43
CA LYS A 181 -1.31 5.38 -12.49
C LYS A 181 -0.77 4.01 -12.08
N VAL A 182 -0.17 3.89 -10.90
CA VAL A 182 0.43 2.64 -10.41
C VAL A 182 -0.64 1.57 -10.20
N LEU A 183 -1.80 1.93 -9.66
CA LEU A 183 -2.88 0.99 -9.35
C LEU A 183 -3.87 0.77 -10.53
N ALA A 184 -3.68 1.42 -11.68
CA ALA A 184 -4.59 1.33 -12.82
C ALA A 184 -4.72 -0.10 -13.38
N LYS A 185 -3.63 -0.86 -13.39
CA LYS A 185 -3.59 -2.20 -13.99
C LYS A 185 -2.73 -3.14 -13.14
N PRO A 186 -3.30 -4.23 -12.61
CA PRO A 186 -2.51 -5.22 -11.92
C PRO A 186 -1.53 -5.91 -12.90
N ARG A 187 -0.30 -6.15 -12.47
CA ARG A 187 0.71 -6.95 -13.19
C ARG A 187 0.39 -8.43 -13.09
N ALA A 188 -0.14 -8.86 -11.94
CA ALA A 188 -0.50 -10.24 -11.67
C ALA A 188 -1.86 -10.34 -10.97
N SER A 189 -2.64 -11.37 -11.30
CA SER A 189 -3.91 -11.67 -10.64
C SER A 189 -4.29 -13.12 -10.93
N ILE A 190 -4.96 -13.78 -9.98
CA ILE A 190 -5.57 -15.10 -10.22
C ILE A 190 -6.66 -15.05 -11.29
N TYR A 191 -7.21 -13.87 -11.56
CA TYR A 191 -8.24 -13.64 -12.59
C TYR A 191 -7.67 -13.25 -13.96
N LYS A 192 -6.36 -13.05 -14.07
CA LYS A 192 -5.68 -12.92 -15.36
C LYS A 192 -5.35 -14.32 -15.86
N GLY A 193 -5.86 -14.69 -17.02
CA GLY A 193 -5.45 -15.91 -17.71
C GLY A 193 -3.92 -15.88 -17.95
N ARG A 194 -3.28 -17.06 -18.04
CA ARG A 194 -1.83 -17.19 -18.26
C ARG A 194 -1.31 -16.52 -19.54
N ASN A 195 -2.21 -16.03 -20.41
CA ASN A 195 -1.92 -15.46 -21.74
C ASN A 195 -2.52 -14.06 -21.97
N SER A 196 -2.78 -13.28 -20.91
CA SER A 196 -3.31 -11.90 -21.05
C SER A 196 -2.29 -10.86 -20.58
#